data_16d55fd884a83a70bbe4eda57e47eb41
#
_entry.id   16d55fd884a83a70bbe4eda57e47eb41
#
_cell.length_a   1.000
_cell.length_b   1.000
_cell.length_c   1.000
_cell.angle_alpha   90.00
_cell.angle_beta   90.00
_cell.angle_gamma   90.00
#
_symmetry.space_group_name_H-M   'P 1'
#
loop_
_entity.id
_entity.type
_entity.pdbx_description
1 polymer ?
#
loop_
_entity_poly.entity_id
_entity_poly.type
_entity_poly.pdbx_seq_one_letter_code
_entity_poly.pdbx_strand_id
1 'polypeptide(L)'
;MINNSNIDNIGGMEFATFRLKEGVTEARLVELSNQVESEFLSRQEELILHFLVRGTDGIYADVAIASSQEKAEEYCQQWLGNAVALEYLELLEKESVNMTFWTKIN
;
A
#
# COMPACT_ATOMS: atom_id res chain seq x y z
N MET A 1 5.89 -4.49 -7.53
CA MET A 1 6.39 -3.18 -7.05
C MET A 1 6.20 -2.12 -8.11
N ILE A 2 5.73 -0.96 -7.72
CA ILE A 2 5.67 0.20 -8.61
C ILE A 2 6.91 1.04 -8.37
N ASN A 3 7.57 1.45 -9.45
CA ASN A 3 8.72 2.33 -9.39
C ASN A 3 8.63 3.32 -10.55
N ASN A 4 8.14 4.51 -10.22
CA ASN A 4 8.04 5.60 -11.17
C ASN A 4 9.33 6.42 -11.08
N SER A 5 9.94 6.74 -12.21
CA SER A 5 11.21 7.46 -12.24
C SER A 5 11.16 8.89 -11.66
N ASN A 6 9.99 9.38 -11.28
CA ASN A 6 9.78 10.73 -10.79
C ASN A 6 10.14 10.89 -9.30
N ILE A 7 11.28 10.34 -8.92
CA ILE A 7 11.73 10.26 -7.54
C ILE A 7 11.97 11.65 -6.89
N ASP A 8 12.26 12.66 -7.70
CA ASP A 8 12.52 14.01 -7.19
C ASP A 8 11.26 14.68 -6.61
N ASN A 9 10.09 14.13 -6.90
CA ASN A 9 8.82 14.68 -6.44
C ASN A 9 8.28 14.01 -5.19
N ILE A 10 9.09 13.23 -4.49
CA ILE A 10 8.64 12.60 -3.25
C ILE A 10 8.28 13.68 -2.23
N GLY A 11 7.07 13.60 -1.71
CA GLY A 11 6.57 14.57 -0.72
C GLY A 11 5.80 13.96 0.43
N GLY A 12 5.29 12.75 0.27
CA GLY A 12 4.50 12.09 1.30
C GLY A 12 4.56 10.58 1.24
N MET A 13 4.05 9.95 2.29
CA MET A 13 4.07 8.49 2.40
C MET A 13 2.86 7.99 3.18
N GLU A 14 2.31 6.87 2.74
CA GLU A 14 1.43 6.04 3.55
C GLU A 14 2.24 4.84 4.00
N PHE A 15 2.17 4.52 5.28
CA PHE A 15 2.83 3.36 5.86
C PHE A 15 1.80 2.61 6.68
N ALA A 16 1.40 1.43 6.20
CA ALA A 16 0.37 0.61 6.83
C ALA A 16 0.97 -0.72 7.25
N THR A 17 0.98 -0.99 8.55
CA THR A 17 1.40 -2.28 9.07
C THR A 17 0.19 -3.15 9.35
N PHE A 18 0.36 -4.48 9.23
CA PHE A 18 -0.74 -5.41 9.44
C PHE A 18 -0.24 -6.84 9.58
N ARG A 19 -1.14 -7.71 10.04
CA ARG A 19 -0.93 -9.16 10.06
C ARG A 19 -1.94 -9.80 9.13
N LEU A 20 -1.60 -10.97 8.61
CA LEU A 20 -2.52 -11.74 7.77
C LEU A 20 -3.47 -12.55 8.64
N LYS A 21 -4.67 -12.78 8.12
CA LYS A 21 -5.60 -13.71 8.74
C LYS A 21 -4.99 -15.11 8.76
N GLU A 22 -5.42 -15.93 9.72
CA GLU A 22 -4.98 -17.31 9.82
C GLU A 22 -5.26 -18.05 8.51
N GLY A 23 -4.27 -18.80 8.04
CA GLY A 23 -4.39 -19.57 6.81
C GLY A 23 -4.03 -18.82 5.54
N VAL A 24 -3.86 -17.51 5.61
CA VAL A 24 -3.44 -16.72 4.45
C VAL A 24 -1.93 -16.76 4.32
N THR A 25 -1.43 -17.01 3.11
CA THR A 25 0.00 -17.10 2.85
C THR A 25 0.57 -15.79 2.35
N GLU A 26 1.86 -15.61 2.56
CA GLU A 26 2.59 -14.45 2.01
C GLU A 26 2.49 -14.44 0.48
N ALA A 27 2.56 -15.62 -0.16
CA ALA A 27 2.45 -15.72 -1.63
C ALA A 27 1.13 -15.14 -2.13
N ARG A 28 0.03 -15.42 -1.42
CA ARG A 28 -1.28 -14.88 -1.78
C ARG A 28 -1.32 -13.36 -1.59
N LEU A 29 -0.72 -12.87 -0.52
CA LEU A 29 -0.62 -11.42 -0.28
C LEU A 29 0.11 -10.73 -1.45
N VAL A 30 1.26 -11.27 -1.85
CA VAL A 30 2.07 -10.71 -2.93
C VAL A 30 1.29 -10.75 -4.25
N GLU A 31 0.61 -11.86 -4.53
CA GLU A 31 -0.20 -12.02 -5.74
C GLU A 31 -1.27 -10.92 -5.84
N LEU A 32 -2.05 -10.74 -4.77
CA LEU A 32 -3.10 -9.71 -4.76
C LEU A 32 -2.52 -8.30 -4.77
N SER A 33 -1.39 -8.07 -4.10
CA SER A 33 -0.71 -6.78 -4.16
C SER A 33 -0.31 -6.43 -5.60
N ASN A 34 0.22 -7.41 -6.33
CA ASN A 34 0.60 -7.19 -7.73
C ASN A 34 -0.62 -6.89 -8.60
N GLN A 35 -1.76 -7.53 -8.33
CA GLN A 35 -3.01 -7.23 -9.04
C GLN A 35 -3.52 -5.83 -8.74
N VAL A 36 -3.48 -5.43 -7.46
CA VAL A 36 -3.88 -4.07 -7.06
C VAL A 36 -2.99 -3.04 -7.76
N GLU A 37 -1.68 -3.30 -7.82
CA GLU A 37 -0.76 -2.41 -8.52
C GLU A 37 -1.13 -2.25 -9.99
N SER A 38 -1.36 -3.36 -10.69
CA SER A 38 -1.61 -3.30 -12.13
C SER A 38 -2.99 -2.75 -12.48
N GLU A 39 -4.01 -3.02 -11.66
CA GLU A 39 -5.38 -2.63 -11.98
C GLU A 39 -5.82 -1.30 -11.38
N PHE A 40 -5.17 -0.86 -10.33
CA PHE A 40 -5.59 0.31 -9.59
C PHE A 40 -4.46 1.30 -9.34
N LEU A 41 -3.41 0.89 -8.64
CA LEU A 41 -2.37 1.82 -8.19
C LEU A 41 -1.54 2.39 -9.34
N SER A 42 -1.30 1.62 -10.40
CA SER A 42 -0.52 2.09 -11.55
C SER A 42 -1.18 3.26 -12.27
N ARG A 43 -2.47 3.48 -12.03
CA ARG A 43 -3.23 4.58 -12.65
C ARG A 43 -3.22 5.85 -11.80
N GLN A 44 -2.58 5.81 -10.64
CA GLN A 44 -2.50 6.95 -9.73
C GLN A 44 -1.28 7.79 -10.11
N GLU A 45 -1.51 8.91 -10.75
CA GLU A 45 -0.44 9.76 -11.31
C GLU A 45 0.57 10.23 -10.27
N GLU A 46 0.11 10.47 -9.04
CA GLU A 46 0.95 11.01 -7.98
C GLU A 46 1.62 9.93 -7.13
N LEU A 47 1.40 8.66 -7.46
CA LEU A 47 2.04 7.53 -6.79
C LEU A 47 3.41 7.28 -7.41
N ILE A 48 4.44 7.37 -6.62
CA ILE A 48 5.83 7.26 -7.09
C ILE A 48 6.39 5.86 -6.87
N LEU A 49 6.20 5.33 -5.67
CA LEU A 49 6.67 3.99 -5.30
C LEU A 49 5.58 3.26 -4.54
N HIS A 50 5.49 1.98 -4.76
CA HIS A 50 4.63 1.11 -3.96
C HIS A 50 5.30 -0.25 -3.83
N PHE A 51 5.39 -0.76 -2.61
CA PHE A 51 5.94 -2.08 -2.36
C PHE A 51 5.48 -2.59 -0.99
N LEU A 52 5.63 -3.91 -0.83
CA LEU A 52 5.39 -4.58 0.45
C LEU A 52 6.72 -4.94 1.08
N VAL A 53 6.75 -4.93 2.40
CA VAL A 53 7.91 -5.45 3.15
C VAL A 53 7.41 -6.39 4.24
N ARG A 54 8.26 -7.34 4.61
CA ARG A 54 8.02 -8.27 5.70
C ARG A 54 8.90 -7.87 6.87
N GLY A 55 8.28 -7.66 8.01
CA GLY A 55 8.99 -7.39 9.26
C GLY A 55 9.26 -8.68 10.03
N THR A 56 9.44 -8.55 11.34
CA THR A 56 9.62 -9.69 12.23
C THR A 56 8.27 -10.14 12.79
N ASP A 57 8.23 -11.38 13.27
CA ASP A 57 7.05 -11.92 13.98
C ASP A 57 5.74 -11.85 13.22
N GLY A 58 5.79 -12.04 11.91
CA GLY A 58 4.58 -12.13 11.09
C GLY A 58 3.92 -10.80 10.76
N ILE A 59 4.61 -9.68 10.97
CA ILE A 59 4.08 -8.38 10.59
C ILE A 59 4.52 -8.03 9.16
N TYR A 60 3.65 -7.33 8.46
CA TYR A 60 3.92 -6.84 7.10
C TYR A 60 3.66 -5.35 7.04
N ALA A 61 4.20 -4.69 6.03
CA ALA A 61 3.87 -3.30 5.77
C ALA A 61 3.66 -3.07 4.28
N ASP A 62 2.65 -2.26 4.00
CA ASP A 62 2.35 -1.74 2.68
C ASP A 62 2.86 -0.31 2.65
N VAL A 63 3.79 -0.02 1.74
CA VAL A 63 4.44 1.28 1.66
C VAL A 63 4.08 1.94 0.34
N ALA A 64 3.50 3.12 0.42
CA ALA A 64 3.14 3.90 -0.75
C ALA A 64 3.75 5.30 -0.64
N ILE A 65 4.56 5.66 -1.60
CA ILE A 65 5.25 6.96 -1.61
C ILE A 65 4.66 7.80 -2.74
N ALA A 66 4.23 9.00 -2.39
CA ALA A 66 3.52 9.88 -3.28
C ALA A 66 4.16 11.29 -3.31
N SER A 67 3.65 12.15 -4.18
CA SER A 67 4.12 13.52 -4.30
C SER A 67 3.79 14.37 -3.08
N SER A 68 2.79 13.97 -2.28
CA SER A 68 2.42 14.66 -1.05
C SER A 68 1.68 13.70 -0.13
N GLN A 69 1.60 14.05 1.16
CA GLN A 69 0.78 13.33 2.12
C GLN A 69 -0.69 13.34 1.69
N GLU A 70 -1.18 14.47 1.22
CA GLU A 70 -2.56 14.62 0.75
C GLU A 70 -2.88 13.64 -0.36
N LYS A 71 -1.98 13.47 -1.32
CA LYS A 71 -2.17 12.52 -2.42
C LYS A 71 -2.15 11.07 -1.92
N ALA A 72 -1.29 10.76 -0.96
CA ALA A 72 -1.26 9.44 -0.35
C ALA A 72 -2.61 9.12 0.33
N GLU A 73 -3.16 10.07 1.07
CA GLU A 73 -4.47 9.90 1.71
C GLU A 73 -5.59 9.77 0.68
N GLU A 74 -5.51 10.53 -0.40
CA GLU A 74 -6.53 10.58 -1.44
C GLU A 74 -6.72 9.22 -2.13
N TYR A 75 -5.66 8.61 -2.64
CA TYR A 75 -5.85 7.31 -3.30
C TYR A 75 -6.07 6.17 -2.31
N CYS A 76 -5.64 6.33 -1.07
CA CYS A 76 -5.95 5.35 -0.04
C CYS A 76 -7.46 5.24 0.16
N GLN A 77 -8.18 6.36 0.10
CA GLN A 77 -9.64 6.36 0.21
C GLN A 77 -10.32 5.68 -0.98
N GLN A 78 -9.67 5.64 -2.13
CA GLN A 78 -10.23 5.03 -3.34
C GLN A 78 -10.20 3.50 -3.32
N TRP A 79 -9.46 2.90 -2.39
CA TRP A 79 -9.37 1.44 -2.28
C TRP A 79 -10.74 0.78 -2.16
N LEU A 80 -11.64 1.39 -1.40
CA LEU A 80 -12.96 0.81 -1.16
C LEU A 80 -13.83 0.74 -2.42
N GLY A 81 -13.45 1.46 -3.46
CA GLY A 81 -14.15 1.43 -4.74
C GLY A 81 -13.59 0.44 -5.75
N ASN A 82 -12.58 -0.33 -5.39
CA ASN A 82 -11.91 -1.27 -6.31
C ASN A 82 -12.05 -2.70 -5.80
N ALA A 83 -12.58 -3.60 -6.66
CA ALA A 83 -12.86 -4.98 -6.27
C ALA A 83 -11.61 -5.76 -5.88
N VAL A 84 -10.50 -5.56 -6.59
CA VAL A 84 -9.24 -6.26 -6.29
C VAL A 84 -8.64 -5.76 -4.98
N ALA A 85 -8.73 -4.45 -4.74
CA ALA A 85 -8.28 -3.86 -3.49
C ALA A 85 -9.08 -4.42 -2.30
N LEU A 86 -10.39 -4.62 -2.48
CA LEU A 86 -11.22 -5.23 -1.44
C LEU A 86 -10.80 -6.67 -1.17
N GLU A 87 -10.48 -7.45 -2.20
CA GLU A 87 -9.95 -8.81 -2.02
C GLU A 87 -8.64 -8.80 -1.21
N TYR A 88 -7.76 -7.85 -1.53
CA TYR A 88 -6.51 -7.68 -0.79
C TYR A 88 -6.80 -7.41 0.69
N LEU A 89 -7.71 -6.47 0.97
CA LEU A 89 -8.05 -6.11 2.34
C LEU A 89 -8.66 -7.28 3.12
N GLU A 90 -9.34 -8.21 2.44
CA GLU A 90 -9.91 -9.40 3.08
C GLU A 90 -8.84 -10.36 3.62
N LEU A 91 -7.61 -10.27 3.13
CA LEU A 91 -6.51 -11.10 3.63
C LEU A 91 -5.99 -10.62 4.99
N LEU A 92 -6.26 -9.37 5.33
CA LEU A 92 -5.69 -8.73 6.50
C LEU A 92 -6.55 -8.96 7.75
N GLU A 93 -5.89 -9.18 8.88
CA GLU A 93 -6.57 -9.16 10.16
C GLU A 93 -6.88 -7.71 10.49
N LYS A 94 -8.15 -7.33 10.47
CA LYS A 94 -8.59 -5.94 10.59
C LYS A 94 -8.06 -5.22 11.83
N GLU A 95 -8.03 -5.91 12.96
CA GLU A 95 -7.60 -5.31 14.21
C GLU A 95 -6.10 -5.02 14.24
N SER A 96 -5.34 -5.65 13.36
CA SER A 96 -3.89 -5.45 13.28
C SER A 96 -3.50 -4.27 12.39
N VAL A 97 -4.41 -3.75 11.58
CA VAL A 97 -4.09 -2.69 10.63
C VAL A 97 -3.80 -1.38 11.34
N ASN A 98 -2.61 -0.84 11.11
CA ASN A 98 -2.22 0.46 11.65
C ASN A 98 -1.68 1.29 10.49
N MET A 99 -2.45 2.30 10.11
CA MET A 99 -2.16 3.13 8.94
C MET A 99 -1.70 4.52 9.38
N THR A 100 -0.56 4.95 8.88
CA THR A 100 -0.01 6.27 9.19
C THR A 100 0.36 7.01 7.91
N PHE A 101 0.28 8.32 7.97
CA PHE A 101 0.58 9.19 6.84
C PHE A 101 1.67 10.17 7.25
N TRP A 102 2.58 10.45 6.31
CA TRP A 102 3.80 11.20 6.58
C TRP A 102 4.04 12.25 5.52
N THR A 103 4.58 13.37 5.92
CA THR A 103 5.03 14.43 5.02
C THR A 103 6.55 14.50 5.05
N LYS A 104 7.16 14.55 3.87
CA LYS A 104 8.60 14.72 3.75
C LYS A 104 8.98 16.13 4.18
N ILE A 105 10.00 16.28 5.02
CA ILE A 105 10.40 17.59 5.56
C ILE A 105 11.79 18.04 5.16
N ASN A 106 12.51 17.26 4.34
CA ASN A 106 13.86 17.68 3.91
C ASN A 106 14.16 17.36 2.46
#